data_35ec6460b364feba948473349d93b9f1
#
_entry.id   35ec6460b364feba948473349d93b9f1
#
_cell.length_a   1.000
_cell.length_b   1.000
_cell.length_c   1.000
_cell.angle_alpha   90.00
_cell.angle_beta   90.00
_cell.angle_gamma   90.00
#
_symmetry.space_group_name_H-M   'P 1'
#
loop_
_entity.id
_entity.type
_entity.pdbx_description
1 polymer ?
#
loop_
_entity_poly.entity_id
_entity_poly.type
_entity_poly.pdbx_seq_one_letter_code
_entity_poly.pdbx_strand_id
1 'polypeptide(L)'
;MRISILHNRDHHLLDEDPGREAREDVVRVAAALEKALQGGKRQVSLIAVDRDVFAIGKALEAQRPDVVVNLCESLAADSRGEMVVPALLEMVGVPYTGNSALALGLSLHKDKAKELLNGRGVPTPQFAVVTSVAELISVAMPFPLIVKPAREDASVGI
;
A
#
# COMPACT_ATOMS: atom_id res chain seq x y z
N MET A 1 -22.13 -4.74 -14.47
CA MET A 1 -21.11 -4.88 -13.43
C MET A 1 -20.59 -3.50 -13.09
N ARG A 2 -20.64 -3.11 -11.83
CA ARG A 2 -20.13 -1.83 -11.31
C ARG A 2 -18.74 -2.09 -10.75
N ILE A 3 -17.78 -1.32 -11.21
CA ILE A 3 -16.38 -1.41 -10.81
C ILE A 3 -15.99 -0.06 -10.22
N SER A 4 -15.52 -0.03 -8.98
CA SER A 4 -14.89 1.16 -8.42
C SER A 4 -13.38 0.97 -8.36
N ILE A 5 -12.62 1.97 -8.81
CA ILE A 5 -11.18 1.99 -8.73
C ILE A 5 -10.80 2.95 -7.60
N LEU A 6 -10.25 2.41 -6.52
CA LEU A 6 -9.72 3.20 -5.42
C LEU A 6 -8.25 3.52 -5.70
N HIS A 7 -7.89 4.78 -5.56
CA HIS A 7 -6.51 5.23 -5.70
C HIS A 7 -6.21 6.35 -4.70
N ASN A 8 -5.02 6.38 -4.16
CA ASN A 8 -4.63 7.48 -3.29
C ASN A 8 -4.42 8.77 -4.10
N ARG A 9 -4.76 9.90 -3.47
CA ARG A 9 -4.56 11.26 -3.99
C ARG A 9 -4.02 12.16 -2.87
N ASP A 10 -3.00 11.67 -2.19
CA ASP A 10 -2.43 12.27 -0.99
C ASP A 10 -1.03 12.87 -1.23
N HIS A 11 -0.53 12.84 -2.48
CA HIS A 11 0.77 13.37 -2.88
C HIS A 11 0.96 14.88 -2.62
N HIS A 12 -0.13 15.62 -2.42
CA HIS A 12 -0.10 17.06 -2.13
C HIS A 12 -0.01 17.37 -0.63
N LEU A 13 -0.04 16.36 0.22
CA LEU A 13 -0.08 16.56 1.69
C LEU A 13 1.28 16.83 2.31
N LEU A 14 2.36 16.58 1.58
CA LEU A 14 3.73 16.82 2.01
C LEU A 14 4.42 17.76 1.02
N ASP A 15 5.04 18.81 1.54
CA ASP A 15 5.79 19.80 0.72
C ASP A 15 7.06 19.17 0.12
N GLU A 16 7.78 18.36 0.93
CA GLU A 16 8.95 17.60 0.50
C GLU A 16 8.66 16.10 0.66
N ASP A 17 8.30 15.47 -0.44
CA ASP A 17 7.92 14.05 -0.47
C ASP A 17 8.80 13.29 -1.47
N PRO A 18 9.77 12.48 -0.99
CA PRO A 18 10.60 11.64 -1.86
C PRO A 18 9.80 10.62 -2.68
N GLY A 19 8.61 10.23 -2.23
CA GLY A 19 7.71 9.31 -2.92
C GLY A 19 6.65 9.98 -3.80
N ARG A 20 6.70 11.31 -3.98
CA ARG A 20 5.67 12.07 -4.70
C ARG A 20 5.42 11.55 -6.11
N GLU A 21 6.49 11.32 -6.87
CA GLU A 21 6.37 10.83 -8.26
C GLU A 21 5.65 9.49 -8.33
N ALA A 22 5.97 8.55 -7.44
CA ALA A 22 5.30 7.26 -7.36
C ALA A 22 3.80 7.41 -7.04
N ARG A 23 3.44 8.30 -6.11
CA ARG A 23 2.05 8.58 -5.77
C ARG A 23 1.26 9.27 -6.89
N GLU A 24 1.91 10.15 -7.64
CA GLU A 24 1.31 10.76 -8.84
C GLU A 24 1.07 9.73 -9.95
N ASP A 25 1.94 8.72 -10.06
CA ASP A 25 1.79 7.62 -11.00
C ASP A 25 0.52 6.81 -10.74
N VAL A 26 0.15 6.56 -9.50
CA VAL A 26 -1.08 5.84 -9.15
C VAL A 26 -2.31 6.52 -9.75
N VAL A 27 -2.35 7.85 -9.75
CA VAL A 27 -3.47 8.60 -10.37
C VAL A 27 -3.51 8.37 -11.88
N ARG A 28 -2.35 8.36 -12.55
CA ARG A 28 -2.27 8.08 -13.99
C ARG A 28 -2.69 6.66 -14.32
N VAL A 29 -2.26 5.68 -13.52
CA VAL A 29 -2.64 4.27 -13.66
C VAL A 29 -4.14 4.10 -13.45
N ALA A 30 -4.73 4.74 -12.44
CA ALA A 30 -6.17 4.69 -12.18
C ALA A 30 -6.99 5.21 -13.37
N ALA A 31 -6.59 6.35 -13.95
CA ALA A 31 -7.25 6.91 -15.13
C ALA A 31 -7.10 6.02 -16.38
N ALA A 32 -5.94 5.40 -16.57
CA ALA A 32 -5.71 4.47 -17.66
C ALA A 32 -6.57 3.20 -17.53
N LEU A 33 -6.68 2.66 -16.33
CA LEU A 33 -7.53 1.51 -16.01
C LEU A 33 -9.02 1.84 -16.18
N GLU A 34 -9.46 3.01 -15.70
CA GLU A 34 -10.83 3.46 -15.93
C GLU A 34 -11.16 3.42 -17.43
N LYS A 35 -10.33 4.04 -18.26
CA LYS A 35 -10.49 4.05 -19.72
C LYS A 35 -10.50 2.64 -20.33
N ALA A 36 -9.62 1.76 -19.87
CA ALA A 36 -9.49 0.39 -20.38
C ALA A 36 -10.67 -0.50 -19.97
N LEU A 37 -11.22 -0.27 -18.77
CA LEU A 37 -12.34 -1.05 -18.26
C LEU A 37 -13.70 -0.53 -18.70
N GLN A 38 -13.80 0.72 -19.19
CA GLN A 38 -15.04 1.27 -19.73
C GLN A 38 -15.53 0.47 -20.94
N GLY A 39 -16.85 0.33 -21.05
CA GLY A 39 -17.50 -0.27 -22.22
C GLY A 39 -18.28 -1.55 -21.91
N GLY A 40 -19.09 -1.98 -22.88
CA GLY A 40 -20.03 -3.10 -22.71
C GLY A 40 -21.06 -2.78 -21.64
N LYS A 41 -21.30 -3.77 -20.72
CA LYS A 41 -22.23 -3.61 -19.60
C LYS A 41 -21.52 -3.22 -18.27
N ARG A 42 -20.35 -2.61 -18.36
CA ARG A 42 -19.57 -2.18 -17.18
C ARG A 42 -19.78 -0.69 -16.94
N GLN A 43 -19.95 -0.34 -15.67
CA GLN A 43 -19.92 1.03 -15.16
C GLN A 43 -18.68 1.14 -14.28
N VAL A 44 -17.76 2.02 -14.63
CA VAL A 44 -16.49 2.21 -13.92
C VAL A 44 -16.50 3.58 -13.29
N SER A 45 -16.05 3.69 -12.06
CA SER A 45 -15.93 4.94 -11.31
C SER A 45 -14.62 4.99 -10.53
N LEU A 46 -14.08 6.19 -10.37
CA LEU A 46 -12.91 6.44 -9.54
C LEU A 46 -13.35 6.89 -8.13
N ILE A 47 -12.65 6.41 -7.11
CA ILE A 47 -12.74 6.88 -5.74
C ILE A 47 -11.34 7.34 -5.32
N ALA A 48 -11.17 8.65 -5.23
CA ALA A 48 -9.92 9.21 -4.72
C ALA A 48 -9.88 9.07 -3.19
N VAL A 49 -8.80 8.50 -2.70
CA VAL A 49 -8.54 8.26 -1.28
C VAL A 49 -7.50 9.26 -0.79
N ASP A 50 -7.82 9.97 0.26
CA ASP A 50 -6.95 10.94 0.91
C ASP A 50 -6.76 10.51 2.39
N ARG A 51 -7.06 11.36 3.34
CA ARG A 51 -6.98 11.07 4.79
C ARG A 51 -8.33 10.67 5.40
N ASP A 52 -9.42 10.94 4.71
CA ASP A 52 -10.77 10.69 5.23
C ASP A 52 -11.26 9.28 4.88
N VAL A 53 -11.00 8.33 5.77
CA VAL A 53 -11.46 6.94 5.65
C VAL A 53 -12.99 6.83 5.60
N PHE A 54 -13.72 7.73 6.28
CA PHE A 54 -15.18 7.73 6.25
C PHE A 54 -15.74 8.13 4.89
N ALA A 55 -15.02 8.97 4.15
CA ALA A 55 -15.39 9.31 2.77
C ALA A 55 -15.35 8.08 1.85
N ILE A 56 -14.41 7.16 2.06
CA ILE A 56 -14.33 5.90 1.31
C ILE A 56 -15.60 5.08 1.56
N GLY A 57 -15.98 4.88 2.82
CA GLY A 57 -17.20 4.13 3.18
C GLY A 57 -18.45 4.72 2.54
N LYS A 58 -18.62 6.05 2.61
CA LYS A 58 -19.75 6.76 1.96
C LYS A 58 -19.77 6.57 0.45
N ALA A 59 -18.60 6.65 -0.21
CA ALA A 59 -18.49 6.46 -1.65
C ALA A 59 -18.86 5.01 -2.06
N LEU A 60 -18.40 4.02 -1.31
CA LEU A 60 -18.75 2.61 -1.53
C LEU A 60 -20.25 2.36 -1.33
N GLU A 61 -20.86 2.94 -0.30
CA GLU A 61 -22.29 2.85 -0.06
C GLU A 61 -23.12 3.47 -1.20
N ALA A 62 -22.70 4.62 -1.70
CA ALA A 62 -23.37 5.32 -2.81
C ALA A 62 -23.22 4.59 -4.15
N GLN A 63 -22.02 4.09 -4.46
CA GLN A 63 -21.71 3.47 -5.74
C GLN A 63 -22.10 2.00 -5.79
N ARG A 64 -22.11 1.31 -4.65
CA ARG A 64 -22.41 -0.14 -4.52
C ARG A 64 -21.68 -0.98 -5.56
N PRO A 65 -20.34 -0.95 -5.60
CA PRO A 65 -19.60 -1.71 -6.59
C PRO A 65 -19.78 -3.22 -6.42
N ASP A 66 -19.75 -3.92 -7.54
CA ASP A 66 -19.71 -5.40 -7.54
C ASP A 66 -18.28 -5.89 -7.27
N VAL A 67 -17.28 -5.06 -7.59
CA VAL A 67 -15.86 -5.31 -7.32
C VAL A 67 -15.10 -3.96 -7.21
N VAL A 68 -14.09 -3.94 -6.37
CA VAL A 68 -13.16 -2.82 -6.21
C VAL A 68 -11.79 -3.19 -6.78
N VAL A 69 -11.24 -2.33 -7.64
CA VAL A 69 -9.82 -2.36 -7.99
C VAL A 69 -9.09 -1.46 -7.00
N ASN A 70 -8.31 -2.05 -6.11
CA ASN A 70 -7.57 -1.31 -5.10
C ASN A 70 -6.16 -1.00 -5.61
N LEU A 71 -5.87 0.29 -5.78
CA LEU A 71 -4.56 0.83 -6.16
C LEU A 71 -3.99 1.73 -5.07
N CYS A 72 -4.53 1.67 -3.84
CA CYS A 72 -4.03 2.51 -2.76
C CYS A 72 -2.74 1.94 -2.20
N GLU A 73 -1.69 2.77 -2.16
CA GLU A 73 -0.35 2.45 -1.66
C GLU A 73 -0.02 3.25 -0.38
N SER A 74 -0.92 4.16 0.01
CA SER A 74 -0.77 4.98 1.21
C SER A 74 -2.13 5.48 1.71
N LEU A 75 -2.15 6.02 2.92
CA LEU A 75 -3.27 6.81 3.43
C LEU A 75 -2.70 8.03 4.16
N ALA A 76 -3.17 9.22 3.81
CA ALA A 76 -2.67 10.48 4.36
C ALA A 76 -1.14 10.69 4.15
N ALA A 77 -0.63 10.25 3.00
CA ALA A 77 0.80 10.23 2.65
C ALA A 77 1.68 9.34 3.56
N ASP A 78 1.08 8.39 4.23
CA ASP A 78 1.77 7.40 5.08
C ASP A 78 1.56 6.00 4.50
N SER A 79 2.63 5.34 4.06
CA SER A 79 2.62 3.97 3.54
C SER A 79 2.13 2.95 4.58
N ARG A 80 2.31 3.23 5.89
CA ARG A 80 1.76 2.40 6.96
C ARG A 80 0.24 2.33 6.95
N GLY A 81 -0.41 3.30 6.30
CA GLY A 81 -1.86 3.33 6.08
C GLY A 81 -2.35 2.46 4.94
N GLU A 82 -1.47 1.87 4.12
CA GLU A 82 -1.85 1.04 2.97
C GLU A 82 -2.82 -0.08 3.35
N MET A 83 -2.59 -0.75 4.47
CA MET A 83 -3.44 -1.85 4.95
C MET A 83 -4.85 -1.42 5.39
N VAL A 84 -5.07 -0.13 5.64
CA VAL A 84 -6.37 0.37 6.15
C VAL A 84 -7.47 0.26 5.09
N VAL A 85 -7.13 0.52 3.82
CA VAL A 85 -8.10 0.45 2.73
C VAL A 85 -8.64 -0.97 2.54
N PRO A 86 -7.82 -2.02 2.37
CA PRO A 86 -8.34 -3.38 2.30
C PRO A 86 -9.06 -3.83 3.58
N ALA A 87 -8.63 -3.39 4.77
CA ALA A 87 -9.36 -3.70 6.00
C ALA A 87 -10.81 -3.14 5.97
N LEU A 88 -10.98 -1.92 5.45
CA LEU A 88 -12.30 -1.34 5.26
C LEU A 88 -13.12 -2.14 4.23
N LEU A 89 -12.51 -2.54 3.11
CA LEU A 89 -13.17 -3.34 2.07
C LEU A 89 -13.60 -4.72 2.60
N GLU A 90 -12.76 -5.35 3.42
CA GLU A 90 -13.07 -6.61 4.13
C GLU A 90 -14.25 -6.44 5.09
N MET A 91 -14.29 -5.33 5.86
CA MET A 91 -15.40 -5.03 6.77
C MET A 91 -16.73 -4.79 6.03
N VAL A 92 -16.67 -4.10 4.89
CA VAL A 92 -17.86 -3.85 4.05
C VAL A 92 -18.29 -5.10 3.28
N GLY A 93 -17.41 -6.09 3.12
CA GLY A 93 -17.69 -7.34 2.43
C GLY A 93 -17.75 -7.21 0.91
N VAL A 94 -17.06 -6.21 0.34
CA VAL A 94 -17.00 -6.03 -1.11
C VAL A 94 -15.77 -6.75 -1.68
N PRO A 95 -15.89 -7.54 -2.76
CA PRO A 95 -14.74 -8.15 -3.42
C PRO A 95 -13.77 -7.08 -3.94
N TYR A 96 -12.47 -7.32 -3.78
CA TYR A 96 -11.44 -6.38 -4.24
C TYR A 96 -10.21 -7.09 -4.79
N THR A 97 -9.39 -6.35 -5.54
CA THR A 97 -8.09 -6.83 -6.05
C THR A 97 -6.97 -6.47 -5.08
N GLY A 98 -5.95 -7.31 -5.04
CA GLY A 98 -4.78 -7.13 -4.18
C GLY A 98 -4.78 -8.06 -2.98
N ASN A 99 -3.88 -7.78 -2.05
CA ASN A 99 -3.68 -8.60 -0.85
C ASN A 99 -4.60 -8.16 0.29
N SER A 100 -4.80 -9.06 1.26
CA SER A 100 -5.53 -8.77 2.48
C SER A 100 -4.82 -7.71 3.33
N ALA A 101 -5.58 -7.03 4.19
CA ALA A 101 -5.02 -6.05 5.13
C ALA A 101 -3.86 -6.63 5.95
N LEU A 102 -4.00 -7.86 6.45
CA LEU A 102 -2.96 -8.54 7.21
C LEU A 102 -1.70 -8.79 6.37
N ALA A 103 -1.87 -9.23 5.11
CA ALA A 103 -0.73 -9.50 4.23
C ALA A 103 0.04 -8.20 3.92
N LEU A 104 -0.64 -7.10 3.62
CA LEU A 104 0.01 -5.81 3.38
C LEU A 104 0.72 -5.30 4.64
N GLY A 105 0.05 -5.34 5.80
CA GLY A 105 0.68 -4.93 7.05
C GLY A 105 1.94 -5.74 7.41
N LEU A 106 1.93 -7.05 7.16
CA LEU A 106 3.11 -7.90 7.37
C LEU A 106 4.21 -7.60 6.34
N SER A 107 3.86 -7.41 5.07
CA SER A 107 4.83 -7.15 4.01
C SER A 107 5.56 -5.82 4.21
N LEU A 108 4.84 -4.80 4.64
CA LEU A 108 5.41 -3.48 4.95
C LEU A 108 6.42 -3.56 6.11
N HIS A 109 6.16 -4.40 7.12
CA HIS A 109 7.04 -4.64 8.25
C HIS A 109 8.11 -5.69 7.90
N LYS A 110 9.19 -5.28 7.22
CA LYS A 110 10.23 -6.18 6.68
C LYS A 110 10.86 -7.08 7.75
N ASP A 111 11.05 -6.57 8.96
CA ASP A 111 11.52 -7.32 10.11
C ASP A 111 10.53 -8.43 10.49
N LYS A 112 9.26 -8.11 10.63
CA LYS A 112 8.21 -9.07 11.01
C LYS A 112 7.95 -10.10 9.92
N ALA A 113 7.96 -9.69 8.65
CA ALA A 113 7.89 -10.62 7.53
C ALA A 113 9.02 -11.65 7.57
N LYS A 114 10.27 -11.22 7.81
CA LYS A 114 11.42 -12.11 7.90
C LYS A 114 11.36 -13.03 9.13
N GLU A 115 10.97 -12.50 10.30
CA GLU A 115 10.77 -13.32 11.50
C GLU A 115 9.73 -14.42 11.26
N LEU A 116 8.60 -14.08 10.62
CA LEU A 116 7.55 -15.04 10.30
C LEU A 116 8.02 -16.12 9.32
N LEU A 117 8.72 -15.72 8.26
CA LEU A 117 9.25 -16.65 7.25
C LEU A 117 10.26 -17.59 7.87
N ASN A 118 11.22 -17.08 8.66
CA ASN A 118 12.20 -17.89 9.37
C ASN A 118 11.53 -18.86 10.34
N GLY A 119 10.51 -18.41 11.08
CA GLY A 119 9.75 -19.27 12.01
C GLY A 119 8.97 -20.39 11.29
N ARG A 120 8.74 -20.26 9.98
CA ARG A 120 8.12 -21.28 9.13
C ARG A 120 9.12 -22.09 8.30
N GLY A 121 10.42 -21.94 8.56
CA GLY A 121 11.48 -22.63 7.83
C GLY A 121 11.70 -22.12 6.41
N VAL A 122 11.16 -20.98 6.03
CA VAL A 122 11.41 -20.34 4.74
C VAL A 122 12.71 -19.53 4.83
N PRO A 123 13.76 -19.89 4.06
CA PRO A 123 15.02 -19.18 4.11
C PRO A 123 14.91 -17.71 3.75
N THR A 124 15.44 -16.84 4.58
CA THR A 124 15.60 -15.40 4.30
C THR A 124 17.03 -14.98 4.57
N PRO A 125 17.57 -13.95 3.90
CA PRO A 125 18.86 -13.39 4.24
C PRO A 125 18.91 -12.97 5.71
N GLN A 126 20.07 -13.08 6.34
CA GLN A 126 20.29 -12.54 7.67
C GLN A 126 19.95 -11.05 7.70
N PHE A 127 19.47 -10.59 8.83
CA PHE A 127 19.11 -9.18 9.00
C PHE A 127 19.31 -8.74 10.46
N ALA A 128 19.50 -7.46 10.64
CA ALA A 128 19.43 -6.76 11.91
C ALA A 128 18.54 -5.54 11.77
N VAL A 129 17.79 -5.24 12.82
CA VAL A 129 17.02 -4.00 12.91
C VAL A 129 17.79 -3.05 13.81
N VAL A 130 18.02 -1.84 13.34
CA VAL A 130 18.72 -0.80 14.08
C VAL A 130 17.87 0.46 14.12
N THR A 131 17.92 1.15 15.24
CA THR A 131 17.17 2.39 15.48
C THR A 131 18.08 3.62 15.60
N SER A 132 19.40 3.38 15.62
CA SER A 132 20.40 4.43 15.73
C SER A 132 21.69 4.04 15.01
N VAL A 133 22.49 5.06 14.64
CA VAL A 133 23.84 4.86 14.07
C VAL A 133 24.75 4.11 15.05
N ALA A 134 24.59 4.31 16.37
CA ALA A 134 25.36 3.62 17.38
C ALA A 134 25.12 2.12 17.38
N GLU A 135 23.87 1.69 17.18
CA GLU A 135 23.52 0.28 17.04
C GLU A 135 24.09 -0.32 15.76
N LEU A 136 24.09 0.46 14.65
CA LEU A 136 24.63 0.00 13.38
C LEU A 136 26.11 -0.42 13.50
N ILE A 137 26.92 0.28 14.29
CA ILE A 137 28.34 -0.03 14.50
C ILE A 137 28.53 -1.41 15.16
N SER A 138 27.56 -1.87 15.95
CA SER A 138 27.60 -3.16 16.64
C SER A 138 27.09 -4.33 15.79
N VAL A 139 26.58 -4.08 14.57
CA VAL A 139 26.09 -5.14 13.70
C VAL A 139 27.22 -5.94 13.10
N ALA A 140 27.36 -7.19 13.56
CA ALA A 140 28.38 -8.13 13.06
C ALA A 140 27.80 -8.99 11.92
N MET A 141 27.72 -8.43 10.72
CA MET A 141 27.26 -9.13 9.52
C MET A 141 28.28 -9.00 8.39
N PRO A 142 28.48 -10.06 7.57
CA PRO A 142 29.43 -10.02 6.45
C PRO A 142 28.90 -9.12 5.32
N PHE A 143 29.82 -8.42 4.64
CA PHE A 143 29.51 -7.72 3.39
C PHE A 143 29.34 -8.69 2.20
N PRO A 144 28.53 -8.30 1.16
CA PRO A 144 27.82 -7.03 1.01
C PRO A 144 26.56 -6.90 1.85
N LEU A 145 26.25 -5.68 2.30
CA LEU A 145 25.06 -5.34 3.07
C LEU A 145 24.22 -4.31 2.33
N ILE A 146 22.91 -4.34 2.57
CA ILE A 146 21.98 -3.30 2.14
C ILE A 146 21.23 -2.77 3.36
N VAL A 147 21.17 -1.45 3.51
CA VAL A 147 20.38 -0.78 4.53
C VAL A 147 19.08 -0.30 3.89
N LYS A 148 17.96 -0.60 4.54
CA LYS A 148 16.63 -0.23 4.05
C LYS A 148 15.79 0.31 5.20
N PRO A 149 14.90 1.29 4.96
CA PRO A 149 13.84 1.61 5.91
C PRO A 149 13.00 0.36 6.22
N ALA A 150 12.71 0.13 7.49
CA ALA A 150 12.01 -1.08 7.92
C ALA A 150 10.54 -1.11 7.46
N ARG A 151 9.94 0.07 7.17
CA ARG A 151 8.50 0.25 6.93
C ARG A 151 8.19 1.17 5.75
N GLU A 152 9.03 1.19 4.71
CA GLU A 152 8.80 1.93 3.48
C GLU A 152 8.87 1.00 2.28
N ASP A 153 8.14 1.34 1.22
CA ASP A 153 8.13 0.62 -0.04
C ASP A 153 8.72 1.46 -1.19
N ALA A 154 8.61 0.96 -2.42
CA ALA A 154 9.04 1.63 -3.65
C ALA A 154 10.47 2.16 -3.63
N SER A 155 11.37 1.53 -2.85
CA SER A 155 12.78 1.95 -2.69
C SER A 155 12.97 3.35 -2.09
N VAL A 156 11.95 3.90 -1.43
CA VAL A 156 12.08 5.17 -0.72
C VAL A 156 13.11 5.03 0.40
N GLY A 157 14.11 5.92 0.41
CA GLY A 157 15.16 5.94 1.43
C GLY A 157 16.22 4.84 1.34
N ILE A 158 16.39 4.20 0.16
CA ILE A 158 17.44 3.21 -0.10
C ILE A 158 18.60 3.88 -0.85
#